data_c75319563fee94c57beb749a69feb762
#
_entry.id   c75319563fee94c57beb749a69feb762
#
_cell.length_a   1.000
_cell.length_b   1.000
_cell.length_c   1.000
_cell.angle_alpha   90.00
_cell.angle_beta   90.00
_cell.angle_gamma   90.00
#
_symmetry.space_group_name_H-M   'P 1'
#
loop_
_entity.id
_entity.type
_entity.pdbx_description
1 polymer ?
#
loop_
_entity_poly.entity_id
_entity_poly.type
_entity_poly.pdbx_seq_one_letter_code
_entity_poly.pdbx_strand_id
1 'polypeptide(L)'
;MQKSEKTFPIGIRIAQFYMARHKVSMFWAEQFIDHAAECGFNYINLCIYGCIRTEIFHHMPESKSYSKEEISHLVNYAARYGIEIIPNYELFSHAESFLECPEFEHLCELRDGKKGRFSNLKESFCPSLDETYQFIEGYLRETSELFPSQYINAGLDENFDIAICPLCAEWAEKMGRAEIQKQHVIRIHDIIVNKLGKTMMMWDDSLEFYPEAFDNIPRDIIMLSWWYDRKVPAYAHLGGPKINCFDFHEKHGFRYIGVPATYNFQNIESYTDFAKKYNPMGMLLSNWGMMTRFNSFPMMNYASYLWKDGISSDEAQKKCVLHFTAPENETELELLRFYFREGEHEKLPAQPAAYANGELSCYEYQKVQLARALLPLVNRKLAEADSAKFHHVLYEMQFNLRSELWYYQLRQILSKWSDPKADFTQWDELKALREEIRIANDELKAFFDTEYRTPIPEFFTVTDVVVMLEKIIDRSIKRPSARIRISYPARYGLGALEFLIRSKQDRNWKSLGKSYGQSLYGYYQDCTESEEYLFIDDSVSEVDKLKILYTESTGGVCGYAACEFPDSDYIPESIIETAGKVTSPENLLTEGRYHSFFGDGERLTIEKNLHPFVHEENYVILKMKKVIAK
;
A
#
# COMPACT_ATOMS: atom_id res chain seq x y z
N MET A 1 -37.13 -8.82 14.82
CA MET A 1 -36.36 -9.47 15.88
C MET A 1 -35.16 -8.59 16.20
N GLN A 2 -35.05 -8.03 17.38
CA GLN A 2 -33.83 -7.37 17.81
C GLN A 2 -32.73 -8.45 17.88
N LYS A 3 -31.71 -8.34 16.97
CA LYS A 3 -30.50 -9.17 17.11
C LYS A 3 -29.87 -8.80 18.46
N SER A 4 -29.68 -9.76 19.34
CA SER A 4 -28.93 -9.52 20.59
C SER A 4 -27.53 -9.07 20.21
N GLU A 5 -27.12 -7.92 20.75
CA GLU A 5 -25.71 -7.50 20.62
C GLU A 5 -24.82 -8.65 21.10
N LYS A 6 -23.88 -9.04 20.24
CA LYS A 6 -22.94 -10.09 20.56
C LYS A 6 -22.04 -9.61 21.68
N THR A 7 -22.05 -10.33 22.77
CA THR A 7 -21.15 -10.04 23.90
C THR A 7 -19.72 -10.44 23.51
N PHE A 8 -18.80 -9.50 23.55
CA PHE A 8 -17.38 -9.81 23.58
C PHE A 8 -17.06 -10.58 24.88
N PRO A 9 -16.11 -11.51 24.86
CA PRO A 9 -14.98 -11.67 23.94
C PRO A 9 -15.29 -12.51 22.69
N ILE A 10 -14.53 -12.19 21.61
CA ILE A 10 -14.57 -12.94 20.35
C ILE A 10 -13.73 -14.21 20.50
N GLY A 11 -14.30 -15.37 20.08
CA GLY A 11 -13.62 -16.66 20.20
C GLY A 11 -12.41 -16.82 19.27
N ILE A 12 -12.55 -16.44 18.01
CA ILE A 12 -11.50 -16.54 16.99
C ILE A 12 -10.86 -15.18 16.80
N ARG A 13 -9.57 -15.06 17.13
CA ARG A 13 -8.75 -13.84 17.01
C ARG A 13 -7.49 -14.20 16.24
N ILE A 14 -7.35 -13.63 15.05
CA ILE A 14 -6.29 -13.94 14.10
C ILE A 14 -5.40 -12.70 13.94
N ALA A 15 -4.10 -12.83 14.10
CA ALA A 15 -3.13 -11.83 13.71
C ALA A 15 -2.52 -12.22 12.35
N GLN A 16 -2.38 -11.27 11.42
CA GLN A 16 -1.72 -11.56 10.15
C GLN A 16 -0.22 -11.28 10.26
N PHE A 17 0.57 -12.24 9.81
CA PHE A 17 2.01 -12.11 9.68
C PHE A 17 2.43 -12.25 8.22
N TYR A 18 3.04 -11.18 7.67
CA TYR A 18 3.31 -11.07 6.25
C TYR A 18 4.79 -11.37 5.94
N MET A 19 5.07 -12.58 5.48
CA MET A 19 6.42 -13.05 5.14
C MET A 19 6.70 -13.09 3.63
N ALA A 20 5.68 -12.88 2.80
CA ALA A 20 5.78 -13.13 1.37
C ALA A 20 6.64 -12.10 0.62
N ARG A 21 6.36 -10.82 0.75
CA ARG A 21 7.12 -9.76 0.07
C ARG A 21 8.37 -9.36 0.82
N HIS A 22 8.31 -9.32 2.15
CA HIS A 22 9.42 -8.95 3.02
C HIS A 22 9.94 -10.19 3.72
N LYS A 23 11.09 -10.70 3.29
CA LYS A 23 11.66 -11.93 3.85
C LYS A 23 12.25 -11.65 5.24
N VAL A 24 11.42 -11.86 6.24
CA VAL A 24 11.80 -11.67 7.64
C VAL A 24 12.68 -12.80 8.15
N SER A 25 13.49 -12.53 9.17
CA SER A 25 14.27 -13.54 9.87
C SER A 25 13.38 -14.42 10.74
N MET A 26 13.85 -15.63 11.05
CA MET A 26 13.16 -16.52 11.99
C MET A 26 13.07 -15.89 13.38
N PHE A 27 14.09 -15.15 13.79
CA PHE A 27 14.10 -14.39 15.04
C PHE A 27 12.93 -13.40 15.14
N TRP A 28 12.70 -12.61 14.08
CA TRP A 28 11.58 -11.69 14.06
C TRP A 28 10.23 -12.42 14.06
N ALA A 29 10.11 -13.51 13.30
CA ALA A 29 8.91 -14.32 13.27
C ALA A 29 8.56 -14.91 14.65
N GLU A 30 9.54 -15.39 15.41
CA GLU A 30 9.34 -15.85 16.79
C GLU A 30 8.87 -14.73 17.72
N GLN A 31 9.46 -13.54 17.63
CA GLN A 31 9.03 -12.40 18.44
C GLN A 31 7.60 -11.95 18.13
N PHE A 32 7.19 -12.05 16.86
CA PHE A 32 5.81 -11.79 16.48
C PHE A 32 4.85 -12.79 17.12
N ILE A 33 5.21 -14.08 17.10
CA ILE A 33 4.43 -15.15 17.75
C ILE A 33 4.34 -14.92 19.25
N ASP A 34 5.43 -14.58 19.91
CA ASP A 34 5.46 -14.27 21.36
C ASP A 34 4.50 -13.14 21.67
N HIS A 35 4.53 -12.06 20.88
CA HIS A 35 3.64 -10.93 21.08
C HIS A 35 2.17 -11.25 20.79
N ALA A 36 1.91 -12.06 19.77
CA ALA A 36 0.56 -12.54 19.47
C ALA A 36 -0.01 -13.38 20.64
N ALA A 37 0.83 -14.21 21.26
CA ALA A 37 0.46 -14.98 22.44
C ALA A 37 0.14 -14.08 23.65
N GLU A 38 0.98 -13.08 23.93
CA GLU A 38 0.73 -12.09 24.99
C GLU A 38 -0.60 -11.36 24.79
N CYS A 39 -0.89 -10.96 23.56
CA CYS A 39 -2.15 -10.34 23.18
C CYS A 39 -3.34 -11.31 23.21
N GLY A 40 -3.10 -12.62 23.29
CA GLY A 40 -4.14 -13.65 23.32
C GLY A 40 -4.80 -13.89 21.96
N PHE A 41 -4.08 -13.66 20.86
CA PHE A 41 -4.44 -14.22 19.57
C PHE A 41 -4.30 -15.74 19.62
N ASN A 42 -5.23 -16.45 19.00
CA ASN A 42 -5.22 -17.91 18.97
C ASN A 42 -4.95 -18.47 17.57
N TYR A 43 -4.89 -17.61 16.58
CA TYR A 43 -4.48 -17.93 15.22
C TYR A 43 -3.50 -16.88 14.66
N ILE A 44 -2.65 -17.32 13.74
CA ILE A 44 -1.84 -16.45 12.89
C ILE A 44 -2.15 -16.79 11.43
N ASN A 45 -2.64 -15.82 10.64
CA ASN A 45 -2.72 -15.91 9.20
C ASN A 45 -1.33 -15.60 8.62
N LEU A 46 -0.62 -16.64 8.19
CA LEU A 46 0.75 -16.53 7.70
C LEU A 46 0.75 -16.31 6.18
N CYS A 47 0.94 -15.07 5.73
CA CYS A 47 1.08 -14.76 4.31
C CYS A 47 2.44 -15.25 3.81
N ILE A 48 2.45 -16.43 3.22
CA ILE A 48 3.66 -17.12 2.77
C ILE A 48 3.75 -17.22 1.25
N TYR A 49 2.59 -17.19 0.55
CA TYR A 49 2.48 -17.26 -0.91
C TYR A 49 3.37 -18.37 -1.51
N GLY A 50 4.20 -18.07 -2.51
CA GLY A 50 5.15 -18.99 -3.11
C GLY A 50 6.53 -19.02 -2.45
N CYS A 51 6.66 -18.64 -1.17
CA CYS A 51 7.98 -18.49 -0.54
C CYS A 51 8.50 -19.74 0.19
N ILE A 52 7.81 -20.88 0.13
CA ILE A 52 8.31 -22.15 0.65
C ILE A 52 8.98 -22.92 -0.49
N ARG A 53 10.22 -23.32 -0.30
CA ARG A 53 10.92 -24.20 -1.27
C ARG A 53 10.33 -25.59 -1.21
N THR A 54 9.92 -26.09 -2.38
CA THR A 54 9.34 -27.42 -2.56
C THR A 54 10.04 -28.14 -3.73
N GLU A 55 9.70 -29.39 -3.96
CA GLU A 55 10.22 -30.10 -5.14
C GLU A 55 9.63 -29.53 -6.43
N ILE A 56 8.36 -29.20 -6.43
CA ILE A 56 7.69 -28.61 -7.59
C ILE A 56 8.06 -27.14 -7.81
N PHE A 57 8.46 -26.41 -6.77
CA PHE A 57 8.85 -25.01 -6.84
C PHE A 57 10.10 -24.73 -5.99
N HIS A 58 11.28 -24.88 -6.59
CA HIS A 58 12.57 -24.72 -5.93
C HIS A 58 13.43 -23.57 -6.50
N HIS A 59 12.88 -22.78 -7.41
CA HIS A 59 13.61 -21.78 -8.19
C HIS A 59 13.95 -20.51 -7.40
N MET A 60 13.27 -20.28 -6.27
CA MET A 60 13.56 -19.11 -5.46
C MET A 60 14.90 -19.24 -4.73
N PRO A 61 15.75 -18.17 -4.75
CA PRO A 61 16.95 -18.12 -3.93
C PRO A 61 16.64 -18.28 -2.44
N GLU A 62 17.56 -18.83 -1.68
CA GLU A 62 17.42 -18.99 -0.22
C GLU A 62 17.15 -17.66 0.50
N SER A 63 17.76 -16.57 0.05
CA SER A 63 17.51 -15.22 0.60
C SER A 63 16.07 -14.75 0.41
N LYS A 64 15.34 -15.33 -0.55
CA LYS A 64 13.95 -14.95 -0.87
C LYS A 64 12.92 -16.03 -0.53
N SER A 65 13.31 -17.07 0.19
CA SER A 65 12.44 -18.23 0.46
C SER A 65 12.73 -18.84 1.83
N TYR A 66 11.87 -19.75 2.24
CA TYR A 66 11.98 -20.51 3.49
C TYR A 66 12.04 -22.00 3.20
N SER A 67 12.78 -22.75 4.01
CA SER A 67 12.76 -24.20 3.93
C SER A 67 11.54 -24.78 4.65
N LYS A 68 11.22 -26.04 4.37
CA LYS A 68 10.14 -26.77 5.06
C LYS A 68 10.45 -26.89 6.58
N GLU A 69 11.72 -27.03 6.95
CA GLU A 69 12.18 -27.12 8.34
C GLU A 69 11.96 -25.79 9.07
N GLU A 70 12.24 -24.66 8.44
CA GLU A 70 12.00 -23.34 9.02
C GLU A 70 10.52 -23.09 9.27
N ILE A 71 9.66 -23.44 8.32
CA ILE A 71 8.20 -23.31 8.49
C ILE A 71 7.71 -24.26 9.58
N SER A 72 8.17 -25.52 9.60
CA SER A 72 7.83 -26.48 10.65
C SER A 72 8.26 -26.00 12.02
N HIS A 73 9.43 -25.33 12.10
CA HIS A 73 9.91 -24.72 13.34
C HIS A 73 8.93 -23.65 13.83
N LEU A 74 8.50 -22.72 12.97
CA LEU A 74 7.54 -21.67 13.35
C LEU A 74 6.19 -22.26 13.80
N VAL A 75 5.68 -23.25 13.08
CA VAL A 75 4.43 -23.93 13.44
C VAL A 75 4.55 -24.57 14.82
N ASN A 76 5.64 -25.28 15.09
CA ASN A 76 5.88 -25.88 16.38
C ASN A 76 6.11 -24.84 17.48
N TYR A 77 6.74 -23.72 17.16
CA TYR A 77 6.97 -22.61 18.08
C TYR A 77 5.62 -21.99 18.51
N ALA A 78 4.75 -21.66 17.57
CA ALA A 78 3.42 -21.12 17.82
C ALA A 78 2.53 -22.09 18.64
N ALA A 79 2.62 -23.39 18.35
CA ALA A 79 1.87 -24.42 19.06
C ALA A 79 2.17 -24.47 20.57
N ARG A 80 3.37 -24.07 21.02
CA ARG A 80 3.71 -23.99 22.46
C ARG A 80 2.85 -23.00 23.23
N TYR A 81 2.31 -21.99 22.52
CA TYR A 81 1.41 -20.98 23.06
C TYR A 81 -0.05 -21.28 22.78
N GLY A 82 -0.36 -22.42 22.16
CA GLY A 82 -1.72 -22.74 21.71
C GLY A 82 -2.19 -21.91 20.52
N ILE A 83 -1.24 -21.33 19.76
CA ILE A 83 -1.53 -20.58 18.53
C ILE A 83 -1.43 -21.54 17.34
N GLU A 84 -2.46 -21.53 16.50
CA GLU A 84 -2.50 -22.29 15.25
C GLU A 84 -2.14 -21.38 14.07
N ILE A 85 -1.22 -21.82 13.20
CA ILE A 85 -0.83 -21.08 12.00
C ILE A 85 -1.68 -21.52 10.82
N ILE A 86 -2.41 -20.57 10.23
CA ILE A 86 -3.19 -20.73 9.00
C ILE A 86 -2.31 -20.26 7.85
N PRO A 87 -1.92 -21.13 6.90
CA PRO A 87 -1.19 -20.69 5.72
C PRO A 87 -2.09 -19.87 4.82
N ASN A 88 -1.58 -18.72 4.37
CA ASN A 88 -2.21 -17.90 3.34
C ASN A 88 -1.39 -17.97 2.07
N TYR A 89 -2.01 -18.50 1.02
CA TYR A 89 -1.50 -18.57 -0.34
C TYR A 89 -2.27 -17.60 -1.22
N GLU A 90 -1.62 -17.10 -2.26
CA GLU A 90 -2.27 -16.32 -3.31
C GLU A 90 -2.39 -17.20 -4.55
N LEU A 91 -3.58 -17.72 -4.77
CA LEU A 91 -3.84 -18.75 -5.78
C LEU A 91 -4.56 -18.21 -7.01
N PHE A 92 -4.73 -16.90 -7.12
CA PHE A 92 -5.28 -16.25 -8.31
C PHE A 92 -4.48 -15.01 -8.71
N SER A 93 -4.49 -13.96 -7.90
CA SER A 93 -3.64 -12.76 -8.05
C SER A 93 -2.51 -12.79 -7.03
N HIS A 94 -1.70 -11.73 -6.99
CA HIS A 94 -0.53 -11.60 -6.09
C HIS A 94 0.42 -12.81 -6.12
N ALA A 95 0.39 -13.56 -7.23
CA ALA A 95 1.17 -14.77 -7.45
C ALA A 95 2.52 -14.50 -8.12
N GLU A 96 3.02 -13.25 -8.05
CA GLU A 96 4.29 -12.85 -8.66
C GLU A 96 5.45 -13.72 -8.24
N SER A 97 5.46 -14.20 -7.00
CA SER A 97 6.51 -15.12 -6.52
C SER A 97 6.62 -16.41 -7.32
N PHE A 98 5.53 -16.86 -7.93
CA PHE A 98 5.53 -18.00 -8.83
C PHE A 98 5.74 -17.58 -10.29
N LEU A 99 4.99 -16.57 -10.74
CA LEU A 99 4.82 -16.25 -12.15
C LEU A 99 5.95 -15.38 -12.73
N GLU A 100 6.76 -14.75 -11.91
CA GLU A 100 8.02 -14.12 -12.33
C GLU A 100 9.13 -15.15 -12.63
N CYS A 101 8.97 -16.41 -12.18
CA CYS A 101 9.87 -17.47 -12.52
C CYS A 101 9.65 -17.88 -14.00
N PRO A 102 10.69 -17.89 -14.85
CA PRO A 102 10.55 -18.18 -16.29
C PRO A 102 9.87 -19.52 -16.60
N GLU A 103 10.04 -20.51 -15.73
CA GLU A 103 9.44 -21.84 -15.89
C GLU A 103 7.91 -21.81 -15.74
N PHE A 104 7.37 -20.90 -14.93
CA PHE A 104 5.93 -20.79 -14.65
C PHE A 104 5.26 -19.57 -15.31
N GLU A 105 6.04 -18.74 -16.02
CA GLU A 105 5.51 -17.56 -16.70
C GLU A 105 4.36 -17.89 -17.65
N HIS A 106 4.38 -19.06 -18.28
CA HIS A 106 3.33 -19.51 -19.19
C HIS A 106 1.97 -19.70 -18.50
N LEU A 107 1.94 -19.84 -17.17
CA LEU A 107 0.71 -19.93 -16.37
C LEU A 107 0.09 -18.57 -16.08
N CYS A 108 0.79 -17.47 -16.43
CA CYS A 108 0.32 -16.12 -16.20
C CYS A 108 -0.75 -15.69 -17.19
N GLU A 109 -1.70 -14.89 -16.73
CA GLU A 109 -2.68 -14.21 -17.59
C GLU A 109 -2.01 -13.19 -18.51
N LEU A 110 -0.89 -12.57 -18.06
CA LEU A 110 -0.10 -11.59 -18.81
C LEU A 110 1.05 -12.20 -19.64
N ARG A 111 0.98 -13.49 -19.99
CA ARG A 111 1.96 -14.11 -20.87
C ARG A 111 1.99 -13.46 -22.25
N ASP A 112 3.03 -13.75 -23.03
CA ASP A 112 3.21 -13.25 -24.41
C ASP A 112 3.26 -11.72 -24.51
N GLY A 113 3.78 -11.05 -23.49
CA GLY A 113 3.94 -9.60 -23.47
C GLY A 113 2.62 -8.81 -23.34
N LYS A 114 1.55 -9.46 -22.89
CA LYS A 114 0.29 -8.79 -22.57
C LYS A 114 0.50 -7.81 -21.42
N LYS A 115 -0.21 -6.69 -21.50
CA LYS A 115 -0.21 -5.67 -20.43
C LYS A 115 -1.41 -5.87 -19.52
N GLY A 116 -1.18 -5.74 -18.23
CA GLY A 116 -2.24 -5.81 -17.22
C GLY A 116 -3.13 -4.57 -17.22
N ARG A 117 -4.29 -4.70 -16.62
CA ARG A 117 -5.22 -3.57 -16.41
C ARG A 117 -4.84 -2.74 -15.20
N PHE A 118 -4.30 -3.39 -14.18
CA PHE A 118 -3.92 -2.77 -12.93
C PHE A 118 -2.42 -2.51 -12.83
N SER A 119 -1.63 -3.53 -13.09
CA SER A 119 -0.18 -3.47 -13.09
C SER A 119 0.38 -4.27 -14.27
N ASN A 120 1.67 -4.14 -14.55
CA ASN A 120 2.35 -4.99 -15.52
C ASN A 120 3.10 -6.15 -14.83
N LEU A 121 2.85 -6.35 -13.55
CA LEU A 121 3.40 -7.47 -12.80
C LEU A 121 2.75 -8.77 -13.26
N LYS A 122 3.55 -9.81 -13.39
CA LYS A 122 3.06 -11.16 -13.69
C LYS A 122 2.50 -11.80 -12.42
N GLU A 123 1.34 -11.34 -12.00
CA GLU A 123 0.78 -11.71 -10.69
C GLU A 123 -0.50 -12.52 -10.76
N SER A 124 -1.13 -12.66 -11.95
CA SER A 124 -2.42 -13.36 -12.06
C SER A 124 -2.27 -14.68 -12.78
N PHE A 125 -2.65 -15.78 -12.15
CA PHE A 125 -2.77 -17.09 -12.78
C PHE A 125 -3.84 -17.10 -13.87
N CYS A 126 -3.59 -17.87 -14.94
CA CYS A 126 -4.57 -18.08 -16.01
C CYS A 126 -5.53 -19.22 -15.64
N PRO A 127 -6.82 -18.95 -15.40
CA PRO A 127 -7.79 -19.98 -15.00
C PRO A 127 -8.25 -20.88 -16.16
N SER A 128 -7.88 -20.57 -17.40
CA SER A 128 -8.19 -21.42 -18.56
C SER A 128 -7.21 -22.57 -18.78
N LEU A 129 -6.11 -22.62 -18.01
CA LEU A 129 -5.10 -23.66 -18.15
C LEU A 129 -5.26 -24.73 -17.06
N ASP A 130 -5.37 -25.98 -17.44
CA ASP A 130 -5.39 -27.08 -16.47
C ASP A 130 -4.05 -27.22 -15.75
N GLU A 131 -2.95 -26.87 -16.39
CA GLU A 131 -1.61 -26.84 -15.79
C GLU A 131 -1.52 -25.90 -14.61
N THR A 132 -2.25 -24.78 -14.60
CA THR A 132 -2.37 -23.88 -13.44
C THR A 132 -2.83 -24.65 -12.20
N TYR A 133 -3.85 -25.46 -12.35
CA TYR A 133 -4.41 -26.20 -11.20
C TYR A 133 -3.56 -27.43 -10.83
N GLN A 134 -2.87 -28.02 -11.79
CA GLN A 134 -1.89 -29.09 -11.51
C GLN A 134 -0.73 -28.56 -10.69
N PHE A 135 -0.21 -27.38 -11.07
CA PHE A 135 0.83 -26.70 -10.31
C PHE A 135 0.37 -26.32 -8.89
N ILE A 136 -0.79 -25.66 -8.78
CA ILE A 136 -1.36 -25.25 -7.49
C ILE A 136 -1.60 -26.48 -6.59
N GLU A 137 -2.20 -27.54 -7.10
CA GLU A 137 -2.43 -28.78 -6.34
C GLU A 137 -1.10 -29.38 -5.87
N GLY A 138 -0.10 -29.48 -6.75
CA GLY A 138 1.21 -30.01 -6.41
C GLY A 138 1.88 -29.21 -5.30
N TYR A 139 1.89 -27.88 -5.41
CA TYR A 139 2.46 -26.99 -4.42
C TYR A 139 1.74 -27.09 -3.07
N LEU A 140 0.41 -27.09 -3.08
CA LEU A 140 -0.40 -27.21 -1.86
C LEU A 140 -0.23 -28.60 -1.19
N ARG A 141 -0.08 -29.68 -1.95
CA ARG A 141 0.19 -31.00 -1.36
C ARG A 141 1.50 -31.04 -0.59
N GLU A 142 2.56 -30.43 -1.13
CA GLU A 142 3.85 -30.41 -0.45
C GLU A 142 3.89 -29.47 0.76
N THR A 143 3.12 -28.38 0.73
CA THR A 143 3.21 -27.33 1.76
C THR A 143 2.15 -27.45 2.84
N SER A 144 0.94 -27.91 2.52
CA SER A 144 -0.16 -28.02 3.50
C SER A 144 0.11 -29.01 4.64
N GLU A 145 0.96 -30.02 4.42
CA GLU A 145 1.35 -30.98 5.44
C GLU A 145 2.19 -30.35 6.57
N LEU A 146 2.83 -29.19 6.30
CA LEU A 146 3.59 -28.43 7.29
C LEU A 146 2.68 -27.76 8.33
N PHE A 147 1.39 -27.56 7.99
CA PHE A 147 0.42 -26.85 8.81
C PHE A 147 -0.66 -27.79 9.34
N PRO A 148 -0.67 -28.06 10.66
CA PRO A 148 -1.74 -28.85 11.30
C PRO A 148 -3.12 -28.19 11.18
N SER A 149 -3.17 -26.87 10.91
CA SER A 149 -4.42 -26.13 10.79
C SER A 149 -5.40 -26.81 9.84
N GLN A 150 -6.67 -26.82 10.25
CA GLN A 150 -7.78 -27.24 9.40
C GLN A 150 -8.08 -26.21 8.31
N TYR A 151 -7.58 -24.98 8.45
CA TYR A 151 -7.87 -23.87 7.56
C TYR A 151 -6.70 -23.63 6.58
N ILE A 152 -7.06 -23.28 5.34
CA ILE A 152 -6.15 -22.73 4.32
C ILE A 152 -6.83 -21.46 3.78
N ASN A 153 -6.12 -20.34 3.84
CA ASN A 153 -6.51 -19.12 3.13
C ASN A 153 -5.96 -19.17 1.71
N ALA A 154 -6.86 -19.20 0.75
CA ALA A 154 -6.54 -19.30 -0.68
C ALA A 154 -6.15 -17.95 -1.31
N GLY A 155 -6.35 -16.82 -0.59
CA GLY A 155 -6.23 -15.49 -1.16
C GLY A 155 -7.43 -15.17 -2.03
N LEU A 156 -7.21 -15.03 -3.34
CA LEU A 156 -8.17 -14.80 -4.42
C LEU A 156 -8.71 -13.36 -4.51
N ASP A 157 -8.06 -12.42 -3.84
CA ASP A 157 -8.38 -11.00 -3.90
C ASP A 157 -7.79 -10.31 -5.15
N GLU A 158 -8.30 -9.12 -5.44
CA GLU A 158 -7.78 -8.14 -6.39
C GLU A 158 -7.41 -8.68 -7.78
N ASN A 159 -8.10 -9.70 -8.29
CA ASN A 159 -7.84 -10.22 -9.61
C ASN A 159 -8.42 -9.32 -10.71
N PHE A 160 -7.72 -8.23 -10.98
CA PHE A 160 -8.13 -7.25 -11.99
C PHE A 160 -7.77 -7.66 -13.42
N ASP A 161 -6.84 -8.59 -13.59
CA ASP A 161 -6.32 -9.01 -14.91
C ASP A 161 -7.06 -10.21 -15.52
N ILE A 162 -8.16 -10.63 -14.90
CA ILE A 162 -9.00 -11.71 -15.46
C ILE A 162 -9.42 -11.42 -16.91
N ALA A 163 -9.30 -12.41 -17.80
CA ALA A 163 -9.66 -12.33 -19.21
C ALA A 163 -8.80 -11.37 -20.06
N ILE A 164 -7.49 -11.34 -19.83
CA ILE A 164 -6.52 -10.65 -20.71
C ILE A 164 -5.92 -11.61 -21.74
N CYS A 165 -5.59 -12.82 -21.34
CA CYS A 165 -5.06 -13.80 -22.31
C CYS A 165 -6.13 -14.22 -23.32
N PRO A 166 -5.73 -14.66 -24.52
CA PRO A 166 -6.70 -15.02 -25.58
C PRO A 166 -7.71 -16.08 -25.15
N LEU A 167 -7.28 -17.08 -24.37
CA LEU A 167 -8.17 -18.17 -23.91
C LEU A 167 -9.23 -17.66 -22.93
N CYS A 168 -8.81 -16.88 -21.95
CA CYS A 168 -9.73 -16.30 -20.97
C CYS A 168 -10.60 -15.21 -21.60
N ALA A 169 -10.10 -14.45 -22.57
CA ALA A 169 -10.89 -13.47 -23.32
C ALA A 169 -12.03 -14.15 -24.10
N GLU A 170 -11.73 -15.23 -24.82
CA GLU A 170 -12.74 -16.03 -25.54
C GLU A 170 -13.78 -16.62 -24.57
N TRP A 171 -13.34 -17.09 -23.41
CA TRP A 171 -14.23 -17.60 -22.38
C TRP A 171 -15.12 -16.50 -21.83
N ALA A 172 -14.55 -15.31 -21.55
CA ALA A 172 -15.30 -14.16 -21.05
C ALA A 172 -16.34 -13.64 -22.05
N GLU A 173 -16.04 -13.69 -23.36
CA GLU A 173 -17.02 -13.33 -24.40
C GLU A 173 -18.23 -14.27 -24.40
N LYS A 174 -18.04 -15.52 -24.11
CA LYS A 174 -19.11 -16.53 -24.11
C LYS A 174 -19.94 -16.54 -22.83
N MET A 175 -19.32 -16.39 -21.68
CA MET A 175 -19.93 -16.68 -20.39
C MET A 175 -19.82 -15.53 -19.37
N GLY A 176 -19.09 -14.48 -19.67
CA GLY A 176 -18.80 -13.39 -18.75
C GLY A 176 -17.63 -13.67 -17.80
N ARG A 177 -17.05 -12.63 -17.25
CA ARG A 177 -15.90 -12.71 -16.33
C ARG A 177 -16.29 -13.27 -14.97
N ALA A 178 -17.51 -12.99 -14.50
CA ALA A 178 -18.04 -13.55 -13.27
C ALA A 178 -18.05 -15.08 -13.28
N GLU A 179 -18.34 -15.70 -14.43
CA GLU A 179 -18.30 -17.15 -14.57
C GLU A 179 -16.86 -17.69 -14.47
N ILE A 180 -15.88 -16.98 -15.02
CA ILE A 180 -14.47 -17.35 -14.88
C ILE A 180 -14.05 -17.31 -13.42
N GLN A 181 -14.39 -16.21 -12.71
CA GLN A 181 -14.15 -16.07 -11.28
C GLN A 181 -14.77 -17.23 -10.48
N LYS A 182 -16.04 -17.50 -10.73
CA LYS A 182 -16.76 -18.60 -10.07
C LYS A 182 -16.11 -19.95 -10.31
N GLN A 183 -15.76 -20.27 -11.54
CA GLN A 183 -15.16 -21.57 -11.90
C GLN A 183 -13.78 -21.71 -11.25
N HIS A 184 -13.00 -20.64 -11.19
CA HIS A 184 -11.73 -20.67 -10.49
C HIS A 184 -11.92 -20.96 -9.00
N VAL A 185 -12.82 -20.26 -8.31
CA VAL A 185 -13.15 -20.51 -6.91
C VAL A 185 -13.56 -21.97 -6.68
N ILE A 186 -14.42 -22.53 -7.55
CA ILE A 186 -14.87 -23.92 -7.44
C ILE A 186 -13.70 -24.90 -7.60
N ARG A 187 -12.79 -24.66 -8.54
CA ARG A 187 -11.62 -25.53 -8.77
C ARG A 187 -10.63 -25.48 -7.61
N ILE A 188 -10.39 -24.30 -7.05
CA ILE A 188 -9.53 -24.14 -5.86
C ILE A 188 -10.18 -24.82 -4.63
N HIS A 189 -11.49 -24.63 -4.48
CA HIS A 189 -12.25 -25.32 -3.42
C HIS A 189 -12.13 -26.84 -3.54
N ASP A 190 -12.26 -27.41 -4.75
CA ASP A 190 -12.10 -28.85 -4.98
C ASP A 190 -10.72 -29.35 -4.52
N ILE A 191 -9.66 -28.60 -4.83
CA ILE A 191 -8.31 -28.93 -4.39
C ILE A 191 -8.20 -28.89 -2.87
N ILE A 192 -8.61 -27.78 -2.24
CA ILE A 192 -8.40 -27.57 -0.81
C ILE A 192 -9.33 -28.49 0.01
N VAL A 193 -10.60 -28.57 -0.35
CA VAL A 193 -11.60 -29.29 0.47
C VAL A 193 -11.65 -30.77 0.12
N ASN A 194 -11.87 -31.10 -1.16
CA ASN A 194 -12.10 -32.50 -1.53
C ASN A 194 -10.81 -33.33 -1.60
N LYS A 195 -9.70 -32.73 -2.08
CA LYS A 195 -8.44 -33.46 -2.25
C LYS A 195 -7.49 -33.37 -1.06
N LEU A 196 -7.47 -32.23 -0.34
CA LEU A 196 -6.59 -32.04 0.82
C LEU A 196 -7.32 -32.19 2.17
N GLY A 197 -8.66 -32.25 2.19
CA GLY A 197 -9.45 -32.42 3.39
C GLY A 197 -9.41 -31.22 4.36
N LYS A 198 -9.14 -30.03 3.85
CA LYS A 198 -9.04 -28.78 4.63
C LYS A 198 -10.28 -27.91 4.44
N THR A 199 -10.41 -26.85 5.21
CA THR A 199 -11.47 -25.84 5.04
C THR A 199 -10.88 -24.63 4.34
N MET A 200 -11.51 -24.20 3.25
CA MET A 200 -11.06 -23.05 2.47
C MET A 200 -11.53 -21.74 3.09
N MET A 201 -10.64 -20.79 3.17
CA MET A 201 -10.91 -19.38 3.42
C MET A 201 -10.51 -18.56 2.18
N MET A 202 -11.18 -17.44 1.91
CA MET A 202 -10.81 -16.53 0.80
C MET A 202 -11.22 -15.10 1.11
N TRP A 203 -10.51 -14.13 0.51
CA TRP A 203 -10.92 -12.74 0.53
C TRP A 203 -12.16 -12.55 -0.35
N ASP A 204 -13.02 -11.64 0.02
CA ASP A 204 -14.36 -11.53 -0.57
C ASP A 204 -14.57 -10.26 -1.44
N ASP A 205 -13.52 -9.48 -1.68
CA ASP A 205 -13.57 -8.23 -2.46
C ASP A 205 -14.08 -8.42 -3.89
N SER A 206 -13.86 -9.58 -4.50
CA SER A 206 -14.45 -9.91 -5.81
C SER A 206 -15.99 -9.88 -5.82
N LEU A 207 -16.65 -9.92 -4.64
CA LEU A 207 -18.08 -9.68 -4.48
C LEU A 207 -18.50 -8.28 -4.97
N GLU A 208 -17.62 -7.29 -4.85
CA GLU A 208 -17.89 -5.93 -5.31
C GLU A 208 -17.95 -5.81 -6.84
N PHE A 209 -17.26 -6.70 -7.54
CA PHE A 209 -17.16 -6.70 -9.00
C PHE A 209 -18.03 -7.76 -9.66
N TYR A 210 -18.20 -8.90 -9.00
CA TYR A 210 -18.89 -10.10 -9.54
C TYR A 210 -19.83 -10.71 -8.52
N PRO A 211 -20.85 -9.99 -8.01
CA PRO A 211 -21.75 -10.53 -6.99
C PRO A 211 -22.45 -11.80 -7.46
N GLU A 212 -22.72 -11.93 -8.75
CA GLU A 212 -23.32 -13.13 -9.36
C GLU A 212 -22.41 -14.36 -9.31
N ALA A 213 -21.09 -14.18 -9.21
CA ALA A 213 -20.16 -15.29 -9.04
C ALA A 213 -20.38 -16.02 -7.71
N PHE A 214 -20.88 -15.32 -6.69
CA PHE A 214 -21.10 -15.86 -5.36
C PHE A 214 -22.42 -16.64 -5.23
N ASP A 215 -23.34 -16.56 -6.18
CA ASP A 215 -24.64 -17.22 -6.08
C ASP A 215 -24.51 -18.75 -5.99
N ASN A 216 -23.53 -19.35 -6.65
CA ASN A 216 -23.41 -20.79 -6.82
C ASN A 216 -22.04 -21.37 -6.45
N ILE A 217 -21.23 -20.68 -5.62
CA ILE A 217 -20.02 -21.26 -5.04
C ILE A 217 -20.36 -22.05 -3.75
N PRO A 218 -19.48 -22.98 -3.32
CA PRO A 218 -19.69 -23.77 -2.11
C PRO A 218 -19.89 -22.92 -0.85
N ARG A 219 -20.88 -23.26 -0.02
CA ARG A 219 -21.25 -22.50 1.19
C ARG A 219 -20.39 -22.79 2.41
N ASP A 220 -19.54 -23.79 2.35
CA ASP A 220 -18.58 -24.14 3.39
C ASP A 220 -17.30 -23.30 3.36
N ILE A 221 -17.11 -22.48 2.32
CA ILE A 221 -16.04 -21.47 2.25
C ILE A 221 -16.26 -20.42 3.34
N ILE A 222 -15.18 -20.03 4.02
CA ILE A 222 -15.19 -18.93 5.00
C ILE A 222 -14.71 -17.65 4.30
N MET A 223 -15.56 -16.62 4.32
CA MET A 223 -15.27 -15.33 3.69
C MET A 223 -14.48 -14.45 4.64
N LEU A 224 -13.42 -13.83 4.13
CA LEU A 224 -12.61 -12.83 4.83
C LEU A 224 -12.98 -11.47 4.29
N SER A 225 -13.81 -10.73 5.04
CA SER A 225 -14.35 -9.44 4.62
C SER A 225 -13.43 -8.32 5.13
N TRP A 226 -12.75 -7.64 4.22
CA TRP A 226 -11.82 -6.60 4.58
C TRP A 226 -12.28 -5.20 4.16
N TRP A 227 -12.17 -4.25 5.10
CA TRP A 227 -12.31 -2.82 4.88
C TRP A 227 -11.31 -2.07 5.75
N TYR A 228 -10.48 -1.24 5.13
CA TYR A 228 -9.39 -0.55 5.80
C TYR A 228 -9.66 0.93 6.05
N ASP A 229 -10.89 1.35 5.78
CA ASP A 229 -11.36 2.70 6.02
C ASP A 229 -11.39 3.05 7.50
N ARG A 230 -11.16 4.34 7.82
CA ARG A 230 -11.35 4.83 9.19
C ARG A 230 -12.78 4.67 9.68
N LYS A 231 -13.74 4.63 8.77
CA LYS A 231 -15.15 4.42 9.07
C LYS A 231 -15.70 3.25 8.29
N VAL A 232 -16.19 2.25 8.99
CA VAL A 232 -16.79 1.03 8.43
C VAL A 232 -18.29 1.00 8.73
N PRO A 233 -19.19 0.60 7.80
CA PRO A 233 -18.82 0.14 6.44
C PRO A 233 -18.41 1.31 5.55
N ALA A 234 -17.49 1.04 4.65
CA ALA A 234 -17.17 1.97 3.56
C ALA A 234 -18.33 2.03 2.55
N TYR A 235 -18.48 3.18 1.91
CA TYR A 235 -19.56 3.34 0.92
C TYR A 235 -19.28 2.66 -0.40
N ALA A 236 -18.04 2.49 -0.75
CA ALA A 236 -17.55 1.71 -1.87
C ALA A 236 -16.09 1.37 -1.59
N HIS A 237 -15.71 0.22 -2.02
CA HIS A 237 -14.34 -0.25 -1.95
C HIS A 237 -13.95 -0.64 -3.37
N LEU A 238 -12.72 -0.36 -3.78
CA LEU A 238 -12.23 -0.66 -5.12
C LEU A 238 -13.11 -0.15 -6.30
N GLY A 239 -14.06 0.73 -6.04
CA GLY A 239 -14.94 1.28 -7.08
C GLY A 239 -16.17 0.44 -7.45
N GLY A 240 -16.38 -0.68 -6.77
CA GLY A 240 -17.53 -1.56 -6.96
C GLY A 240 -18.86 -1.01 -6.41
N PRO A 241 -19.97 -1.76 -6.56
CA PRO A 241 -21.24 -1.39 -6.00
C PRO A 241 -21.17 -1.37 -4.47
N LYS A 242 -22.03 -0.56 -3.86
CA LYS A 242 -22.15 -0.46 -2.40
C LYS A 242 -22.79 -1.71 -1.82
N ILE A 243 -22.04 -2.78 -1.68
CA ILE A 243 -22.50 -4.02 -1.08
C ILE A 243 -22.03 -4.07 0.37
N ASN A 244 -22.96 -4.26 1.30
CA ASN A 244 -22.61 -4.66 2.64
C ASN A 244 -22.30 -6.15 2.63
N CYS A 245 -21.01 -6.51 2.66
CA CYS A 245 -20.57 -7.90 2.58
C CYS A 245 -21.16 -8.76 3.71
N PHE A 246 -21.29 -8.23 4.92
CA PHE A 246 -21.87 -8.98 6.04
C PHE A 246 -23.35 -9.30 5.83
N ASP A 247 -24.16 -8.32 5.36
CA ASP A 247 -25.55 -8.57 5.00
C ASP A 247 -25.67 -9.62 3.88
N PHE A 248 -24.76 -9.54 2.90
CA PHE A 248 -24.71 -10.52 1.83
C PHE A 248 -24.41 -11.92 2.35
N HIS A 249 -23.37 -12.06 3.19
CA HIS A 249 -22.96 -13.35 3.72
C HIS A 249 -24.04 -13.98 4.59
N GLU A 250 -24.66 -13.22 5.50
CA GLU A 250 -25.78 -13.72 6.32
C GLU A 250 -26.98 -14.14 5.45
N LYS A 251 -27.30 -13.36 4.43
CA LYS A 251 -28.41 -13.67 3.51
C LYS A 251 -28.15 -14.94 2.72
N HIS A 252 -26.90 -15.18 2.29
CA HIS A 252 -26.55 -16.31 1.43
C HIS A 252 -25.99 -17.51 2.21
N GLY A 253 -25.91 -17.42 3.53
CA GLY A 253 -25.49 -18.52 4.40
C GLY A 253 -24.00 -18.81 4.41
N PHE A 254 -23.16 -17.84 4.09
CA PHE A 254 -21.72 -17.96 4.26
C PHE A 254 -21.29 -17.72 5.71
N ARG A 255 -20.27 -18.44 6.13
CA ARG A 255 -19.50 -18.09 7.32
C ARG A 255 -18.50 -17.01 6.94
N TYR A 256 -18.21 -16.08 7.86
CA TYR A 256 -17.30 -14.97 7.57
C TYR A 256 -16.54 -14.48 8.79
N ILE A 257 -15.43 -13.82 8.55
CA ILE A 257 -14.52 -13.20 9.53
C ILE A 257 -14.36 -11.74 9.13
N GLY A 258 -14.43 -10.82 10.10
CA GLY A 258 -14.20 -9.40 9.88
C GLY A 258 -12.70 -9.09 9.87
N VAL A 259 -12.26 -8.25 8.93
CA VAL A 259 -10.84 -8.00 8.72
C VAL A 259 -10.52 -6.49 8.69
N PRO A 260 -10.31 -5.86 9.85
CA PRO A 260 -9.64 -4.56 9.93
C PRO A 260 -8.14 -4.68 9.68
N ALA A 261 -7.47 -3.53 9.47
CA ALA A 261 -6.03 -3.45 9.27
C ALA A 261 -5.30 -2.69 10.37
N THR A 262 -3.97 -2.90 10.44
CA THR A 262 -3.07 -2.22 11.39
C THR A 262 -2.79 -0.76 11.04
N TYR A 263 -3.52 -0.16 10.11
CA TYR A 263 -3.23 1.20 9.63
C TYR A 263 -3.44 2.29 10.68
N ASN A 264 -4.48 2.17 11.47
CA ASN A 264 -4.76 3.08 12.59
C ASN A 264 -5.82 2.51 13.54
N PHE A 265 -5.91 3.08 14.74
CA PHE A 265 -6.90 2.66 15.72
C PHE A 265 -8.34 2.86 15.26
N GLN A 266 -8.61 3.90 14.48
CA GLN A 266 -9.98 4.22 14.03
C GLN A 266 -10.57 3.11 13.15
N ASN A 267 -9.76 2.49 12.29
CA ASN A 267 -10.23 1.36 11.50
C ASN A 267 -10.60 0.17 12.39
N ILE A 268 -9.71 -0.21 13.31
CA ILE A 268 -9.96 -1.33 14.24
C ILE A 268 -11.20 -1.10 15.08
N GLU A 269 -11.36 0.12 15.62
CA GLU A 269 -12.52 0.54 16.43
C GLU A 269 -13.80 0.47 15.63
N SER A 270 -13.85 1.19 14.51
CA SER A 270 -15.03 1.31 13.65
C SER A 270 -15.46 -0.07 13.11
N TYR A 271 -14.50 -0.89 12.73
CA TYR A 271 -14.79 -2.25 12.28
C TYR A 271 -15.34 -3.13 13.41
N THR A 272 -14.74 -3.02 14.60
CA THR A 272 -15.20 -3.76 15.77
C THR A 272 -16.66 -3.40 16.12
N ASP A 273 -16.99 -2.10 16.11
CA ASP A 273 -18.35 -1.64 16.37
C ASP A 273 -19.33 -2.04 15.26
N PHE A 274 -18.88 -2.08 14.03
CA PHE A 274 -19.66 -2.63 12.93
C PHE A 274 -19.93 -4.13 13.13
N ALA A 275 -18.89 -4.90 13.43
CA ALA A 275 -18.98 -6.35 13.61
C ALA A 275 -19.88 -6.77 14.78
N LYS A 276 -20.02 -5.93 15.83
CA LYS A 276 -20.96 -6.18 16.95
C LYS A 276 -22.41 -6.33 16.51
N LYS A 277 -22.78 -5.71 15.38
CA LYS A 277 -24.16 -5.76 14.83
C LYS A 277 -24.48 -7.07 14.11
N TYR A 278 -23.46 -7.87 13.87
CA TYR A 278 -23.51 -9.10 13.08
C TYR A 278 -23.00 -10.30 13.87
N ASN A 279 -22.89 -11.44 13.22
CA ASN A 279 -22.39 -12.66 13.85
C ASN A 279 -21.17 -13.25 13.11
N PRO A 280 -20.06 -12.53 12.96
CA PRO A 280 -18.85 -13.09 12.37
C PRO A 280 -18.31 -14.23 13.23
N MET A 281 -17.64 -15.21 12.62
CA MET A 281 -16.95 -16.28 13.34
C MET A 281 -15.84 -15.74 14.23
N GLY A 282 -15.19 -14.68 13.79
CA GLY A 282 -14.03 -14.09 14.43
C GLY A 282 -13.62 -12.77 13.80
N MET A 283 -12.44 -12.31 14.22
CA MET A 283 -11.78 -11.13 13.67
C MET A 283 -10.33 -11.46 13.30
N LEU A 284 -9.88 -10.93 12.17
CA LEU A 284 -8.50 -11.01 11.69
C LEU A 284 -7.93 -9.60 11.59
N LEU A 285 -6.85 -9.32 12.29
CA LEU A 285 -6.11 -8.08 12.16
C LEU A 285 -5.10 -8.23 11.02
N SER A 286 -5.40 -7.66 9.86
CA SER A 286 -4.51 -7.71 8.71
C SER A 286 -3.38 -6.69 8.82
N ASN A 287 -2.24 -7.03 8.26
CA ASN A 287 -1.08 -6.16 8.12
C ASN A 287 -0.44 -6.43 6.75
N TRP A 288 -0.55 -5.47 5.83
CA TRP A 288 -0.01 -5.55 4.48
C TRP A 288 1.24 -4.69 4.30
N GLY A 289 1.48 -3.82 5.26
CA GLY A 289 2.66 -2.99 5.30
C GLY A 289 3.87 -3.74 5.81
N MET A 290 4.81 -2.92 6.22
CA MET A 290 6.03 -3.44 6.78
C MET A 290 5.79 -4.06 8.13
N MET A 291 6.31 -5.27 8.27
CA MET A 291 6.29 -6.00 9.52
C MET A 291 7.30 -5.41 10.52
N THR A 292 7.03 -4.18 10.97
CA THR A 292 7.77 -3.54 12.06
C THR A 292 7.02 -3.73 13.37
N ARG A 293 7.71 -3.60 14.48
CA ARG A 293 7.08 -3.70 15.82
C ARG A 293 6.14 -2.54 16.08
N PHE A 294 6.51 -1.34 15.64
CA PHE A 294 5.69 -0.16 15.80
C PHE A 294 4.37 -0.25 15.02
N ASN A 295 4.41 -0.75 13.80
CA ASN A 295 3.20 -0.94 12.99
C ASN A 295 2.33 -2.11 13.46
N SER A 296 2.91 -3.10 14.13
CA SER A 296 2.23 -4.33 14.50
C SER A 296 1.78 -4.34 15.96
N PHE A 297 2.71 -4.14 16.90
CA PHE A 297 2.47 -4.42 18.32
C PHE A 297 1.43 -3.52 18.98
N PRO A 298 1.46 -2.19 18.81
CA PRO A 298 0.42 -1.35 19.37
C PRO A 298 -0.97 -1.68 18.83
N MET A 299 -1.07 -2.00 17.54
CA MET A 299 -2.34 -2.35 16.90
C MET A 299 -2.86 -3.71 17.39
N MET A 300 -1.97 -4.68 17.60
CA MET A 300 -2.31 -5.98 18.18
C MET A 300 -2.80 -5.84 19.62
N ASN A 301 -2.14 -5.03 20.45
CA ASN A 301 -2.60 -4.74 21.80
C ASN A 301 -3.98 -4.07 21.80
N TYR A 302 -4.16 -3.07 20.95
CA TYR A 302 -5.43 -2.37 20.85
C TYR A 302 -6.58 -3.30 20.42
N ALA A 303 -6.37 -4.08 19.37
CA ALA A 303 -7.33 -5.08 18.93
C ALA A 303 -7.63 -6.12 20.03
N SER A 304 -6.61 -6.58 20.75
CA SER A 304 -6.78 -7.52 21.87
C SER A 304 -7.65 -6.94 22.98
N TYR A 305 -7.43 -5.72 23.39
CA TYR A 305 -8.24 -5.07 24.42
C TYR A 305 -9.71 -4.98 24.02
N LEU A 306 -9.99 -4.71 22.73
CA LEU A 306 -11.35 -4.68 22.21
C LEU A 306 -11.96 -6.09 22.07
N TRP A 307 -11.20 -7.07 21.56
CA TRP A 307 -11.74 -8.36 21.14
C TRP A 307 -11.70 -9.43 22.24
N LYS A 308 -10.67 -9.42 23.07
CA LYS A 308 -10.50 -10.38 24.17
C LYS A 308 -11.05 -9.83 25.47
N ASP A 309 -10.68 -8.60 25.83
CA ASP A 309 -11.05 -8.02 27.13
C ASP A 309 -12.42 -7.33 27.07
N GLY A 310 -12.88 -6.93 25.88
CA GLY A 310 -14.20 -6.31 25.67
C GLY A 310 -14.34 -4.93 26.32
N ILE A 311 -13.22 -4.24 26.57
CA ILE A 311 -13.23 -2.88 27.16
C ILE A 311 -13.58 -1.81 26.12
N SER A 312 -13.91 -0.63 26.56
CA SER A 312 -14.21 0.50 25.69
C SER A 312 -13.00 0.93 24.86
N SER A 313 -13.24 1.54 23.70
CA SER A 313 -12.19 2.10 22.84
C SER A 313 -11.32 3.11 23.58
N ASP A 314 -11.93 3.98 24.39
CA ASP A 314 -11.21 4.98 25.19
C ASP A 314 -10.23 4.33 26.19
N GLU A 315 -10.71 3.33 26.90
CA GLU A 315 -9.87 2.57 27.85
C GLU A 315 -8.79 1.76 27.14
N ALA A 316 -9.12 1.14 26.00
CA ALA A 316 -8.17 0.38 25.19
C ALA A 316 -7.04 1.26 24.64
N GLN A 317 -7.37 2.47 24.15
CA GLN A 317 -6.38 3.45 23.69
C GLN A 317 -5.44 3.86 24.84
N LYS A 318 -5.98 4.22 25.99
CA LYS A 318 -5.19 4.58 27.18
C LYS A 318 -4.24 3.46 27.60
N LYS A 319 -4.76 2.24 27.70
CA LYS A 319 -3.94 1.06 28.04
C LYS A 319 -2.83 0.82 27.04
N CYS A 320 -3.12 0.93 25.74
CA CYS A 320 -2.14 0.71 24.69
C CYS A 320 -1.01 1.75 24.76
N VAL A 321 -1.36 3.03 24.87
CA VAL A 321 -0.38 4.11 24.98
C VAL A 321 0.48 3.96 26.21
N LEU A 322 -0.13 3.70 27.37
CA LEU A 322 0.59 3.46 28.63
C LEU A 322 1.53 2.26 28.56
N HIS A 323 1.16 1.23 27.81
CA HIS A 323 1.99 0.03 27.67
C HIS A 323 3.30 0.29 26.91
N PHE A 324 3.27 1.11 25.85
CA PHE A 324 4.44 1.31 24.99
C PHE A 324 5.25 2.58 25.28
N THR A 325 4.62 3.62 25.81
CA THR A 325 5.25 4.93 25.87
C THR A 325 5.35 5.53 27.29
N ALA A 326 4.58 5.01 28.24
CA ALA A 326 4.58 5.45 29.64
C ALA A 326 4.62 6.99 29.80
N PRO A 327 3.59 7.74 29.34
CA PRO A 327 3.52 9.19 29.46
C PRO A 327 3.55 9.63 30.93
N GLU A 328 4.15 10.79 31.21
CA GLU A 328 4.31 11.31 32.58
C GLU A 328 3.13 12.14 33.05
N ASN A 329 2.31 12.63 32.13
CA ASN A 329 1.17 13.50 32.43
C ASN A 329 0.06 13.31 31.38
N GLU A 330 -1.11 13.90 31.69
CA GLU A 330 -2.30 13.79 30.83
C GLU A 330 -2.08 14.44 29.45
N THR A 331 -1.31 15.50 29.34
CA THR A 331 -1.03 16.15 28.05
C THR A 331 -0.23 15.22 27.13
N GLU A 332 0.80 14.57 27.67
CA GLU A 332 1.58 13.57 26.91
C GLU A 332 0.70 12.38 26.50
N LEU A 333 -0.15 11.91 27.41
CA LEU A 333 -1.08 10.83 27.13
C LEU A 333 -2.02 11.19 25.98
N GLU A 334 -2.63 12.36 25.98
CA GLU A 334 -3.55 12.77 24.92
C GLU A 334 -2.84 13.02 23.58
N LEU A 335 -1.62 13.58 23.58
CA LEU A 335 -0.82 13.71 22.35
C LEU A 335 -0.47 12.34 21.74
N LEU A 336 -0.08 11.38 22.57
CA LEU A 336 0.23 10.02 22.12
C LEU A 336 -1.04 9.28 21.64
N ARG A 337 -2.15 9.44 22.34
CA ARG A 337 -3.44 8.89 21.90
C ARG A 337 -3.83 9.43 20.53
N PHE A 338 -3.71 10.74 20.36
CA PHE A 338 -3.96 11.38 19.06
C PHE A 338 -3.03 10.82 17.98
N TYR A 339 -1.74 10.66 18.26
CA TYR A 339 -0.76 10.13 17.34
C TYR A 339 -1.10 8.69 16.90
N PHE A 340 -1.40 7.79 17.84
CA PHE A 340 -1.77 6.41 17.50
C PHE A 340 -3.13 6.30 16.80
N ARG A 341 -4.03 7.22 17.05
CA ARG A 341 -5.36 7.21 16.45
C ARG A 341 -5.39 7.77 15.04
N GLU A 342 -4.76 8.90 14.83
CA GLU A 342 -4.82 9.67 13.58
C GLU A 342 -3.60 9.41 12.67
N GLY A 343 -2.54 8.83 13.22
CA GLY A 343 -1.33 8.55 12.46
C GLY A 343 -1.56 7.45 11.44
N GLU A 344 -1.05 7.63 10.24
CA GLU A 344 -0.83 6.56 9.29
C GLU A 344 0.56 6.02 9.53
N HIS A 345 0.64 4.90 10.25
CA HIS A 345 1.91 4.38 10.75
C HIS A 345 2.68 3.52 9.75
N GLU A 346 2.06 3.25 8.60
CA GLU A 346 2.68 2.40 7.58
C GLU A 346 3.76 3.07 6.77
N LYS A 347 3.84 4.40 6.86
CA LYS A 347 4.62 5.14 5.88
C LYS A 347 5.61 6.03 6.56
N LEU A 348 6.85 5.63 6.43
CA LEU A 348 7.88 6.63 6.36
C LEU A 348 7.50 7.58 5.21
N PRO A 349 7.52 8.89 5.41
CA PRO A 349 7.29 9.84 4.32
C PRO A 349 8.40 9.72 3.28
N ALA A 350 8.40 8.63 2.55
CA ALA A 350 9.43 8.29 1.57
C ALA A 350 9.27 9.05 0.26
N GLN A 351 8.27 9.95 0.16
CA GLN A 351 7.98 10.54 -1.12
C GLN A 351 8.24 12.04 -1.18
N PRO A 352 9.13 12.42 -2.06
CA PRO A 352 9.52 13.80 -2.30
C PRO A 352 8.50 14.62 -3.12
N ALA A 353 7.30 14.12 -3.28
CA ALA A 353 6.29 14.79 -4.05
C ALA A 353 5.76 16.00 -3.33
N ALA A 354 5.78 17.12 -3.60
CA ALA A 354 5.32 18.38 -3.03
C ALA A 354 6.39 19.18 -2.29
N TYR A 355 7.48 19.38 -2.96
CA TYR A 355 8.58 20.22 -2.44
C TYR A 355 8.34 21.70 -2.50
N ALA A 356 7.19 22.13 -2.83
CA ALA A 356 7.12 23.32 -3.59
C ALA A 356 6.93 24.60 -2.83
N ASN A 357 6.00 24.74 -1.99
CA ASN A 357 5.87 25.97 -1.22
C ASN A 357 6.03 25.64 0.26
N GLY A 358 6.64 26.44 1.02
CA GLY A 358 6.79 26.23 2.46
C GLY A 358 5.46 26.16 3.23
N GLU A 359 4.33 26.24 2.52
CA GLU A 359 2.99 26.12 3.07
C GLU A 359 2.60 24.66 3.19
N LEU A 360 2.20 24.27 4.40
CA LEU A 360 1.68 22.96 4.69
C LEU A 360 0.15 22.98 4.62
N SER A 361 -0.45 21.90 4.15
CA SER A 361 -1.86 21.66 4.41
C SER A 361 -2.11 21.64 5.93
N CYS A 362 -3.35 21.87 6.33
CA CYS A 362 -3.71 21.83 7.75
C CYS A 362 -3.32 20.52 8.42
N TYR A 363 -3.46 19.42 7.71
CA TYR A 363 -3.10 18.08 8.15
C TYR A 363 -1.59 17.89 8.31
N GLU A 364 -0.80 18.31 7.33
CA GLU A 364 0.67 18.23 7.42
C GLU A 364 1.22 19.12 8.55
N TYR A 365 0.63 20.31 8.72
CA TYR A 365 0.98 21.18 9.84
C TYR A 365 0.74 20.49 11.18
N GLN A 366 -0.39 19.80 11.34
CA GLN A 366 -0.69 19.04 12.54
C GLN A 366 0.33 17.92 12.79
N LYS A 367 0.71 17.16 11.75
CA LYS A 367 1.75 16.13 11.84
C LYS A 367 3.08 16.69 12.32
N VAL A 368 3.52 17.82 11.76
CA VAL A 368 4.77 18.47 12.15
C VAL A 368 4.73 18.97 13.61
N GLN A 369 3.62 19.59 14.03
CA GLN A 369 3.48 20.03 15.42
C GLN A 369 3.46 18.85 16.38
N LEU A 370 2.78 17.78 16.02
CA LEU A 370 2.75 16.55 16.78
C LEU A 370 4.14 15.91 16.88
N ALA A 371 4.88 15.82 15.77
CA ALA A 371 6.25 15.31 15.77
C ALA A 371 7.18 16.14 16.67
N ARG A 372 7.08 17.47 16.61
CA ARG A 372 7.85 18.38 17.51
C ARG A 372 7.53 18.17 18.98
N ALA A 373 6.27 17.93 19.30
CA ALA A 373 5.85 17.72 20.68
C ALA A 373 6.27 16.34 21.20
N LEU A 374 6.16 15.30 20.38
CA LEU A 374 6.39 13.91 20.79
C LEU A 374 7.86 13.48 20.74
N LEU A 375 8.67 14.01 19.80
CA LEU A 375 10.05 13.56 19.65
C LEU A 375 10.89 13.70 20.94
N PRO A 376 10.82 14.81 21.72
CA PRO A 376 11.54 14.88 23.01
C PRO A 376 11.08 13.82 24.01
N LEU A 377 9.77 13.52 24.05
CA LEU A 377 9.22 12.47 24.90
C LEU A 377 9.75 11.09 24.50
N VAL A 378 9.66 10.77 23.22
CA VAL A 378 10.12 9.47 22.69
C VAL A 378 11.63 9.29 22.91
N ASN A 379 12.43 10.34 22.70
CA ASN A 379 13.88 10.32 22.98
C ASN A 379 14.18 10.00 24.46
N ARG A 380 13.44 10.64 25.39
CA ARG A 380 13.58 10.35 26.81
C ARG A 380 13.23 8.91 27.13
N LYS A 381 12.09 8.44 26.64
CA LYS A 381 11.65 7.07 26.89
C LYS A 381 12.52 6.01 26.21
N LEU A 382 13.06 6.30 25.06
CA LEU A 382 14.02 5.42 24.37
C LEU A 382 15.31 5.25 25.18
N ALA A 383 15.79 6.32 25.82
CA ALA A 383 16.95 6.29 26.68
C ALA A 383 16.73 5.50 28.00
N GLU A 384 15.47 5.40 28.44
CA GLU A 384 15.05 4.70 29.66
C GLU A 384 14.56 3.26 29.41
N ALA A 385 14.48 2.81 28.15
CA ALA A 385 13.85 1.54 27.77
C ALA A 385 14.64 0.33 28.31
N ASP A 386 14.04 -0.43 29.21
CA ASP A 386 14.65 -1.58 29.87
C ASP A 386 14.61 -2.87 29.04
N SER A 387 13.75 -2.94 28.01
CA SER A 387 13.59 -4.14 27.19
C SER A 387 13.83 -3.86 25.71
N ALA A 388 14.43 -4.83 25.01
CA ALA A 388 14.65 -4.74 23.58
C ALA A 388 13.35 -4.50 22.79
N LYS A 389 12.24 -5.10 23.23
CA LYS A 389 10.92 -4.95 22.60
C LYS A 389 10.41 -3.51 22.62
N PHE A 390 10.43 -2.85 23.79
CA PHE A 390 10.01 -1.45 23.92
C PHE A 390 11.00 -0.53 23.22
N HIS A 391 12.29 -0.79 23.37
CA HIS A 391 13.32 -0.05 22.64
C HIS A 391 13.05 -0.03 21.14
N HIS A 392 12.73 -1.18 20.55
CA HIS A 392 12.45 -1.29 19.11
C HIS A 392 11.21 -0.48 18.69
N VAL A 393 10.10 -0.59 19.42
CA VAL A 393 8.88 0.20 19.13
C VAL A 393 9.15 1.70 19.21
N LEU A 394 9.86 2.13 20.26
CA LEU A 394 10.20 3.54 20.46
C LEU A 394 11.20 4.06 19.43
N TYR A 395 12.18 3.23 19.02
CA TYR A 395 13.14 3.61 17.98
C TYR A 395 12.46 3.80 16.62
N GLU A 396 11.60 2.89 16.23
CA GLU A 396 10.83 3.01 15.00
C GLU A 396 9.90 4.23 15.03
N MET A 397 9.25 4.48 16.18
CA MET A 397 8.44 5.69 16.40
C MET A 397 9.30 6.96 16.31
N GLN A 398 10.48 6.98 16.92
CA GLN A 398 11.44 8.09 16.82
C GLN A 398 11.79 8.39 15.36
N PHE A 399 12.09 7.35 14.60
CA PHE A 399 12.45 7.49 13.20
C PHE A 399 11.30 8.08 12.37
N ASN A 400 10.07 7.62 12.60
CA ASN A 400 8.88 8.18 11.93
C ASN A 400 8.70 9.67 12.27
N LEU A 401 8.83 10.05 13.53
CA LEU A 401 8.72 11.46 13.94
C LEU A 401 9.84 12.34 13.37
N ARG A 402 11.08 11.83 13.32
CA ARG A 402 12.21 12.52 12.67
C ARG A 402 11.94 12.70 11.18
N SER A 403 11.42 11.69 10.51
CA SER A 403 11.12 11.73 9.07
C SER A 403 10.11 12.83 8.73
N GLU A 404 9.07 13.02 9.53
CA GLU A 404 8.12 14.14 9.38
C GLU A 404 8.82 15.51 9.50
N LEU A 405 9.77 15.63 10.42
CA LEU A 405 10.53 16.88 10.62
C LEU A 405 11.53 17.13 9.48
N TRP A 406 12.21 16.11 8.99
CA TRP A 406 13.11 16.23 7.83
C TRP A 406 12.35 16.63 6.58
N TYR A 407 11.20 16.02 6.37
CA TYR A 407 10.35 16.34 5.24
C TYR A 407 9.89 17.80 5.27
N TYR A 408 9.46 18.26 6.44
CA TYR A 408 9.11 19.66 6.63
C TYR A 408 10.31 20.60 6.40
N GLN A 409 11.47 20.29 6.97
CA GLN A 409 12.68 21.09 6.81
C GLN A 409 13.09 21.15 5.34
N LEU A 410 13.03 20.02 4.63
CA LEU A 410 13.29 19.96 3.20
C LEU A 410 12.36 20.90 2.42
N ARG A 411 11.07 20.86 2.70
CA ARG A 411 10.09 21.77 2.07
C ARG A 411 10.42 23.23 2.34
N GLN A 412 10.81 23.58 3.57
CA GLN A 412 11.19 24.94 3.93
C GLN A 412 12.44 25.41 3.17
N ILE A 413 13.44 24.55 3.00
CA ILE A 413 14.64 24.86 2.21
C ILE A 413 14.27 25.05 0.75
N LEU A 414 13.50 24.12 0.18
CA LEU A 414 13.13 24.16 -1.24
C LEU A 414 12.20 25.33 -1.58
N SER A 415 11.31 25.72 -0.68
CA SER A 415 10.44 26.88 -0.88
C SER A 415 11.22 28.19 -0.99
N LYS A 416 12.29 28.33 -0.22
CA LYS A 416 13.18 29.50 -0.32
C LYS A 416 13.88 29.57 -1.68
N TRP A 417 14.09 28.44 -2.33
CA TRP A 417 14.68 28.39 -3.67
C TRP A 417 13.73 28.82 -4.78
N SER A 418 12.45 28.82 -4.52
CA SER A 418 11.46 29.32 -5.46
C SER A 418 11.51 30.84 -5.60
N ASP A 419 12.10 31.56 -4.64
CA ASP A 419 12.31 32.98 -4.76
C ASP A 419 13.40 33.29 -5.79
N PRO A 420 13.11 34.02 -6.89
CA PRO A 420 14.10 34.43 -7.86
C PRO A 420 15.24 35.25 -7.28
N LYS A 421 15.02 35.84 -6.10
CA LYS A 421 15.99 36.66 -5.37
C LYS A 421 16.74 35.90 -4.29
N ALA A 422 16.40 34.64 -4.06
CA ALA A 422 17.04 33.83 -3.02
C ALA A 422 18.53 33.72 -3.29
N ASP A 423 19.32 34.09 -2.30
CA ASP A 423 20.76 33.83 -2.30
C ASP A 423 20.93 32.31 -2.03
N PHE A 424 21.59 31.62 -2.96
CA PHE A 424 21.83 30.18 -2.89
C PHE A 424 22.84 29.78 -1.80
N THR A 425 23.00 30.57 -0.75
CA THR A 425 23.85 30.27 0.42
C THR A 425 23.32 29.17 1.30
N GLN A 426 22.06 28.70 1.09
CA GLN A 426 21.42 27.65 1.91
C GLN A 426 21.83 26.22 1.56
N TRP A 427 22.86 26.06 0.73
CA TRP A 427 23.42 24.75 0.39
C TRP A 427 23.95 23.99 1.59
N ASP A 428 24.50 24.71 2.56
CA ASP A 428 25.04 24.09 3.76
C ASP A 428 23.94 23.52 4.63
N GLU A 429 22.76 24.16 4.69
CA GLU A 429 21.58 23.60 5.36
C GLU A 429 21.12 22.30 4.65
N LEU A 430 21.07 22.30 3.33
CA LEU A 430 20.65 21.12 2.56
C LEU A 430 21.65 19.97 2.67
N LYS A 431 22.95 20.27 2.62
CA LYS A 431 24.00 19.28 2.83
C LYS A 431 23.97 18.70 4.24
N ALA A 432 23.73 19.55 5.25
CA ALA A 432 23.59 19.11 6.63
C ALA A 432 22.38 18.19 6.80
N LEU A 433 21.24 18.57 6.22
CA LEU A 433 20.03 17.74 6.24
C LEU A 433 20.25 16.40 5.53
N ARG A 434 20.87 16.40 4.36
CA ARG A 434 21.24 15.17 3.65
C ARG A 434 22.09 14.25 4.51
N GLU A 435 23.12 14.80 5.14
CA GLU A 435 24.03 14.01 5.97
C GLU A 435 23.33 13.46 7.21
N GLU A 436 22.48 14.24 7.85
CA GLU A 436 21.66 13.76 8.98
C GLU A 436 20.74 12.60 8.55
N ILE A 437 20.04 12.75 7.42
CA ILE A 437 19.14 11.69 6.91
C ILE A 437 19.94 10.46 6.51
N ARG A 438 21.12 10.63 5.87
CA ARG A 438 21.99 9.53 5.47
C ARG A 438 22.45 8.71 6.68
N ILE A 439 22.95 9.38 7.73
CA ILE A 439 23.37 8.73 8.97
C ILE A 439 22.20 7.95 9.60
N ALA A 440 21.04 8.58 9.75
CA ALA A 440 19.88 7.95 10.32
C ALA A 440 19.38 6.76 9.48
N ASN A 441 19.50 6.85 8.16
CA ASN A 441 19.17 5.75 7.26
C ASN A 441 20.12 4.56 7.42
N ASP A 442 21.44 4.83 7.56
CA ASP A 442 22.43 3.78 7.81
C ASP A 442 22.22 3.12 9.18
N GLU A 443 21.87 3.90 10.21
CA GLU A 443 21.48 3.39 11.53
C GLU A 443 20.24 2.51 11.45
N LEU A 444 19.21 2.93 10.70
CA LEU A 444 17.99 2.17 10.50
C LEU A 444 18.26 0.84 9.78
N LYS A 445 19.09 0.86 8.75
CA LYS A 445 19.51 -0.36 8.04
C LYS A 445 20.19 -1.33 8.98
N ALA A 446 21.17 -0.87 9.75
CA ALA A 446 21.87 -1.69 10.74
C ALA A 446 20.92 -2.24 11.80
N PHE A 447 19.93 -1.44 12.22
CA PHE A 447 18.93 -1.86 13.20
C PHE A 447 18.06 -3.02 12.67
N PHE A 448 17.71 -3.00 11.38
CA PHE A 448 16.88 -4.04 10.77
C PHE A 448 17.66 -5.22 10.17
N ASP A 449 18.99 -5.19 10.16
CA ASP A 449 19.80 -6.28 9.58
C ASP A 449 19.51 -7.65 10.21
N THR A 450 19.09 -7.68 11.49
CA THR A 450 18.71 -8.91 12.17
C THR A 450 17.27 -9.34 11.91
N GLU A 451 16.45 -8.43 11.38
CA GLU A 451 15.00 -8.61 11.21
C GLU A 451 14.65 -9.20 9.85
N TYR A 452 15.50 -8.96 8.83
CA TYR A 452 15.23 -9.34 7.45
C TYR A 452 16.35 -10.18 6.85
N ARG A 453 15.98 -11.10 5.96
CA ARG A 453 16.93 -11.94 5.18
C ARG A 453 17.46 -11.21 3.96
N THR A 454 16.69 -10.28 3.45
CA THR A 454 17.06 -9.45 2.30
C THR A 454 17.37 -8.05 2.78
N PRO A 455 18.15 -7.28 2.03
CA PRO A 455 18.27 -5.86 2.30
C PRO A 455 16.89 -5.25 2.48
N ILE A 456 16.78 -4.34 3.42
CA ILE A 456 15.51 -3.66 3.71
C ILE A 456 14.99 -3.07 2.41
N PRO A 457 13.71 -3.32 2.05
CA PRO A 457 13.12 -2.71 0.88
C PRO A 457 13.30 -1.19 0.89
N GLU A 458 13.60 -0.60 -0.26
CA GLU A 458 13.96 0.82 -0.38
C GLU A 458 12.91 1.78 0.19
N PHE A 459 11.64 1.38 0.19
CA PHE A 459 10.59 2.22 0.75
C PHE A 459 10.57 2.31 2.29
N PHE A 460 11.39 1.52 2.98
CA PHE A 460 11.64 1.72 4.41
C PHE A 460 12.69 2.72 4.73
N THR A 461 13.51 2.91 3.76
CA THR A 461 14.65 3.78 3.93
C THR A 461 14.30 5.10 3.28
N VAL A 462 14.71 6.17 3.85
CA VAL A 462 14.71 7.47 3.18
C VAL A 462 15.80 7.56 2.10
N THR A 463 16.22 6.41 1.56
CA THR A 463 17.27 6.33 0.54
C THR A 463 16.92 7.17 -0.67
N ASP A 464 15.67 7.12 -1.12
CA ASP A 464 15.22 7.93 -2.26
C ASP A 464 15.30 9.41 -1.97
N VAL A 465 15.02 9.82 -0.73
CA VAL A 465 15.18 11.21 -0.30
C VAL A 465 16.66 11.61 -0.34
N VAL A 466 17.55 10.74 0.14
CA VAL A 466 19.01 10.99 0.08
C VAL A 466 19.48 11.10 -1.36
N VAL A 467 19.12 10.16 -2.23
CA VAL A 467 19.46 10.16 -3.66
C VAL A 467 18.93 11.41 -4.34
N MET A 468 17.72 11.81 -4.03
CA MET A 468 17.14 13.03 -4.57
C MET A 468 17.89 14.28 -4.09
N LEU A 469 18.21 14.36 -2.79
CA LEU A 469 18.99 15.47 -2.24
C LEU A 469 20.37 15.56 -2.88
N GLU A 470 21.02 14.44 -3.12
CA GLU A 470 22.29 14.39 -3.87
C GLU A 470 22.13 14.93 -5.29
N LYS A 471 21.10 14.48 -6.01
CA LYS A 471 20.81 15.00 -7.36
C LYS A 471 20.53 16.51 -7.34
N ILE A 472 19.81 17.00 -6.35
CA ILE A 472 19.53 18.43 -6.18
C ILE A 472 20.85 19.17 -5.88
N ILE A 473 21.66 18.68 -4.95
CA ILE A 473 22.94 19.26 -4.58
C ILE A 473 23.88 19.31 -5.79
N ASP A 474 24.00 18.22 -6.53
CA ASP A 474 24.88 18.14 -7.72
C ASP A 474 24.42 19.07 -8.84
N ARG A 475 23.11 19.17 -9.06
CA ARG A 475 22.55 20.06 -10.10
C ARG A 475 22.73 21.52 -9.77
N SER A 476 22.80 21.86 -8.56
CA SER A 476 22.77 23.23 -8.08
C SER A 476 24.13 23.88 -7.96
N ILE A 477 25.21 23.12 -8.01
CA ILE A 477 26.54 23.65 -8.31
C ILE A 477 26.50 24.39 -9.64
N LYS A 478 25.52 24.05 -10.51
CA LYS A 478 25.18 24.84 -11.70
C LYS A 478 23.83 25.50 -11.49
N ARG A 479 23.79 26.81 -11.39
CA ARG A 479 22.56 27.61 -11.33
C ARG A 479 21.54 27.08 -12.37
N PRO A 480 20.30 26.71 -12.01
CA PRO A 480 19.33 26.29 -13.02
C PRO A 480 19.14 27.45 -14.02
N SER A 481 19.22 27.15 -15.31
CA SER A 481 19.02 28.14 -16.36
C SER A 481 17.57 28.61 -16.46
N ALA A 482 16.64 27.78 -16.05
CA ALA A 482 15.21 28.09 -15.97
C ALA A 482 14.49 27.11 -15.05
N ARG A 483 13.27 27.46 -14.69
CA ARG A 483 12.39 26.62 -13.86
C ARG A 483 10.97 26.62 -14.40
N ILE A 484 10.27 25.51 -14.19
CA ILE A 484 8.83 25.38 -14.41
C ILE A 484 8.23 24.93 -13.08
N ARG A 485 7.31 25.71 -12.55
CA ARG A 485 6.49 25.33 -11.41
C ARG A 485 5.15 24.85 -11.93
N ILE A 486 4.73 23.67 -11.46
CA ILE A 486 3.45 23.07 -11.81
C ILE A 486 2.69 22.86 -10.52
N SER A 487 1.51 23.47 -10.42
CA SER A 487 0.55 23.20 -9.35
C SER A 487 -0.59 22.37 -9.91
N TYR A 488 -0.99 21.33 -9.21
CA TYR A 488 -2.09 20.48 -9.62
C TYR A 488 -2.80 19.86 -8.41
N PRO A 489 -4.12 19.64 -8.48
CA PRO A 489 -4.82 18.93 -7.44
C PRO A 489 -4.44 17.46 -7.47
N ALA A 490 -3.91 16.96 -6.38
CA ALA A 490 -3.65 15.53 -6.21
C ALA A 490 -4.88 14.86 -5.62
N ARG A 491 -5.35 13.80 -6.29
CA ARG A 491 -6.42 12.93 -5.81
C ARG A 491 -5.90 11.52 -5.63
N TYR A 492 -6.53 10.79 -4.74
CA TYR A 492 -6.32 9.36 -4.59
C TYR A 492 -6.36 8.64 -5.95
N GLY A 493 -5.40 7.80 -6.19
CA GLY A 493 -5.28 7.04 -7.44
C GLY A 493 -4.60 7.77 -8.60
N LEU A 494 -4.06 8.96 -8.38
CA LEU A 494 -3.42 9.70 -9.47
C LEU A 494 -2.14 9.03 -9.99
N GLY A 495 -1.54 8.08 -9.31
CA GLY A 495 -0.32 7.44 -9.77
C GLY A 495 0.86 8.43 -9.95
N ALA A 496 1.85 8.05 -10.73
CA ALA A 496 3.01 8.87 -10.99
C ALA A 496 2.88 9.67 -12.28
N LEU A 497 3.22 10.96 -12.22
CA LEU A 497 3.38 11.82 -13.39
C LEU A 497 4.87 11.96 -13.69
N GLU A 498 5.29 11.69 -14.91
CA GLU A 498 6.63 11.98 -15.38
C GLU A 498 6.62 13.23 -16.25
N PHE A 499 7.54 14.14 -15.97
CA PHE A 499 7.69 15.40 -16.69
C PHE A 499 8.89 15.32 -17.60
N LEU A 500 8.66 15.44 -18.91
CA LEU A 500 9.72 15.39 -19.91
C LEU A 500 9.72 16.68 -20.72
N ILE A 501 10.90 17.25 -20.93
CA ILE A 501 11.05 18.43 -21.78
C ILE A 501 11.79 18.10 -23.06
N ARG A 502 11.57 18.96 -24.06
CA ARG A 502 12.30 18.92 -25.31
C ARG A 502 12.61 20.34 -25.78
N SER A 503 13.84 20.58 -26.21
CA SER A 503 14.23 21.83 -26.85
C SER A 503 13.91 21.83 -28.34
N LYS A 504 13.95 22.99 -28.97
CA LYS A 504 13.81 23.11 -30.44
C LYS A 504 14.90 22.37 -31.21
N GLN A 505 16.08 22.29 -30.60
CA GLN A 505 17.27 21.74 -31.24
C GLN A 505 17.47 20.24 -30.99
N ASP A 506 16.90 19.71 -29.91
CA ASP A 506 17.01 18.30 -29.55
C ASP A 506 15.73 17.54 -29.92
N ARG A 507 15.89 16.40 -30.57
CA ARG A 507 14.78 15.50 -30.91
C ARG A 507 14.38 14.56 -29.77
N ASN A 508 15.23 14.41 -28.76
CA ASN A 508 15.02 13.50 -27.66
C ASN A 508 14.30 14.18 -26.50
N TRP A 509 13.46 13.42 -25.83
CA TRP A 509 12.84 13.83 -24.58
C TRP A 509 13.83 13.66 -23.43
N LYS A 510 13.94 14.66 -22.58
CA LYS A 510 14.72 14.64 -21.35
C LYS A 510 13.78 14.63 -20.16
N SER A 511 13.83 13.56 -19.35
CA SER A 511 13.04 13.52 -18.12
C SER A 511 13.59 14.51 -17.10
N LEU A 512 12.70 15.26 -16.49
CA LEU A 512 12.96 16.13 -15.34
C LEU A 512 12.65 15.46 -14.02
N GLY A 513 12.03 14.29 -14.05
CA GLY A 513 11.68 13.48 -12.90
C GLY A 513 10.23 13.05 -12.89
N LYS A 514 9.91 12.19 -11.93
CA LYS A 514 8.54 11.74 -11.64
C LYS A 514 8.03 12.42 -10.38
N SER A 515 6.75 12.74 -10.39
CA SER A 515 5.99 13.14 -9.21
C SER A 515 4.96 12.09 -8.88
N TYR A 516 4.93 11.71 -7.65
CA TYR A 516 3.97 10.74 -7.14
C TYR A 516 2.91 11.47 -6.32
N GLY A 517 2.28 12.45 -6.62
CA GLY A 517 1.30 13.23 -5.85
C GLY A 517 1.10 12.78 -4.40
N GLN A 518 0.77 13.63 -3.50
CA GLN A 518 0.60 13.30 -2.06
C GLN A 518 -0.49 12.27 -1.77
N SER A 519 -1.28 11.93 -2.78
CA SER A 519 -2.49 11.12 -2.63
C SER A 519 -2.26 9.63 -2.62
N LEU A 520 -1.02 9.16 -2.78
CA LEU A 520 -0.75 7.71 -2.82
C LEU A 520 -1.35 6.96 -1.62
N TYR A 521 -1.77 7.69 -0.58
CA TYR A 521 -2.20 7.05 0.64
C TYR A 521 -3.28 7.79 1.45
N GLY A 522 -3.85 8.83 0.89
CA GLY A 522 -5.00 9.48 1.49
C GLY A 522 -6.29 8.93 0.88
N TYR A 523 -6.69 7.73 1.25
CA TYR A 523 -7.90 7.07 0.76
C TYR A 523 -9.17 7.95 0.83
N TYR A 524 -9.14 9.00 1.62
CA TYR A 524 -10.35 9.74 2.00
C TYR A 524 -10.19 11.25 2.13
N GLN A 525 -9.07 11.81 1.72
CA GLN A 525 -8.93 13.25 1.80
C GLN A 525 -9.40 13.95 0.53
N ASP A 526 -10.13 15.03 0.71
CA ASP A 526 -10.42 16.01 -0.32
C ASP A 526 -9.14 16.44 -1.03
N CYS A 527 -9.26 16.83 -2.29
CA CYS A 527 -8.13 17.22 -3.13
C CYS A 527 -7.15 18.11 -2.37
N THR A 528 -5.91 17.66 -2.29
CA THR A 528 -4.81 18.51 -1.86
C THR A 528 -4.13 19.06 -3.11
N GLU A 529 -3.73 20.32 -3.08
CA GLU A 529 -2.89 20.87 -4.13
C GLU A 529 -1.47 20.33 -3.96
N SER A 530 -0.93 19.77 -5.02
CA SER A 530 0.48 19.39 -5.13
C SER A 530 1.20 20.36 -6.05
N GLU A 531 2.43 20.65 -5.71
CA GLU A 531 3.27 21.51 -6.53
C GLU A 531 4.59 20.82 -6.86
N GLU A 532 5.01 20.93 -8.10
CA GLU A 532 6.29 20.44 -8.60
C GLU A 532 7.13 21.57 -9.14
N TYR A 533 8.42 21.55 -8.81
CA TYR A 533 9.42 22.43 -9.37
C TYR A 533 10.33 21.65 -10.30
N LEU A 534 10.24 21.95 -11.57
CA LEU A 534 11.09 21.35 -12.58
C LEU A 534 12.24 22.30 -12.87
N PHE A 535 13.44 21.90 -12.52
CA PHE A 535 14.65 22.68 -12.79
C PHE A 535 15.27 22.26 -14.12
N ILE A 536 15.56 23.26 -14.95
CA ILE A 536 16.14 23.08 -16.27
C ILE A 536 17.60 23.50 -16.20
N ASP A 537 18.49 22.58 -16.49
CA ASP A 537 19.94 22.86 -16.54
C ASP A 537 20.38 23.52 -17.86
N ASP A 538 21.61 24.02 -17.87
CA ASP A 538 22.19 24.72 -19.03
C ASP A 538 22.32 23.85 -20.29
N SER A 539 22.14 22.54 -20.20
CA SER A 539 22.16 21.64 -21.35
C SER A 539 20.92 21.81 -22.25
N VAL A 540 19.86 22.47 -21.74
CA VAL A 540 18.65 22.80 -22.48
C VAL A 540 18.62 24.30 -22.77
N SER A 541 18.95 24.68 -23.99
CA SER A 541 19.05 26.09 -24.38
C SER A 541 17.71 26.83 -24.40
N GLU A 542 16.63 26.15 -24.75
CA GLU A 542 15.27 26.70 -24.80
C GLU A 542 14.25 25.55 -24.75
N VAL A 543 13.33 25.59 -23.81
CA VAL A 543 12.22 24.61 -23.74
C VAL A 543 11.20 24.94 -24.81
N ASP A 544 10.97 23.99 -25.71
CA ASP A 544 9.97 24.06 -26.75
C ASP A 544 8.69 23.30 -26.39
N LYS A 545 8.85 22.15 -25.75
CA LYS A 545 7.74 21.24 -25.40
C LYS A 545 7.91 20.67 -24.00
N LEU A 546 6.78 20.49 -23.33
CA LEU A 546 6.64 19.73 -22.07
C LEU A 546 5.68 18.56 -22.32
N LYS A 547 6.13 17.35 -22.04
CA LYS A 547 5.26 16.16 -22.00
C LYS A 547 5.01 15.83 -20.53
N ILE A 548 3.73 15.73 -20.18
CA ILE A 548 3.28 15.21 -18.90
C ILE A 548 2.75 13.80 -19.18
N LEU A 549 3.43 12.80 -18.67
CA LEU A 549 3.16 11.39 -18.90
C LEU A 549 2.68 10.75 -17.61
N TYR A 550 1.55 10.08 -17.66
CA TYR A 550 1.05 9.25 -16.58
C TYR A 550 1.73 7.88 -16.66
N THR A 551 2.57 7.56 -15.69
CA THR A 551 3.44 6.37 -15.77
C THR A 551 2.99 5.20 -14.92
N GLU A 552 2.31 5.45 -13.81
CA GLU A 552 1.95 4.42 -12.86
C GLU A 552 0.56 4.69 -12.28
N SER A 553 -0.20 3.64 -12.07
CA SER A 553 -1.46 3.67 -11.34
C SER A 553 -1.29 2.88 -10.05
N THR A 554 -1.75 3.44 -8.95
CA THR A 554 -1.68 2.78 -7.63
C THR A 554 -3.02 2.19 -7.19
N GLY A 555 -3.89 1.93 -8.12
CA GLY A 555 -5.13 1.23 -7.85
C GLY A 555 -6.38 2.10 -7.88
N GLY A 556 -7.26 1.72 -8.70
CA GLY A 556 -8.70 1.84 -8.57
C GLY A 556 -9.36 3.17 -8.85
N VAL A 557 -8.71 4.30 -8.96
CA VAL A 557 -9.41 5.57 -9.18
C VAL A 557 -8.70 6.47 -10.18
N CYS A 558 -9.48 6.99 -11.08
CA CYS A 558 -9.05 7.89 -12.14
C CYS A 558 -8.41 9.16 -11.61
N GLY A 559 -7.24 9.48 -12.07
CA GLY A 559 -6.56 10.70 -11.75
C GLY A 559 -7.14 11.89 -12.52
N TYR A 560 -7.27 13.00 -11.83
CA TYR A 560 -7.53 14.29 -12.41
C TYR A 560 -6.29 15.16 -12.23
N ALA A 561 -5.76 15.69 -13.32
CA ALA A 561 -4.68 16.66 -13.26
C ALA A 561 -5.12 17.97 -13.93
N ALA A 562 -5.36 19.00 -13.13
CA ALA A 562 -5.44 20.37 -13.59
C ALA A 562 -4.12 21.03 -13.25
N CYS A 563 -3.30 21.33 -14.25
CA CYS A 563 -2.00 21.92 -14.04
C CYS A 563 -2.04 23.43 -14.25
N GLU A 564 -1.65 24.16 -13.22
CA GLU A 564 -1.33 25.57 -13.28
C GLU A 564 0.21 25.74 -13.33
N PHE A 565 0.64 26.82 -13.94
CA PHE A 565 2.08 27.12 -14.08
C PHE A 565 2.43 28.48 -13.43
N PRO A 566 2.22 28.61 -12.11
CA PRO A 566 2.50 29.87 -11.43
C PRO A 566 3.99 30.16 -11.39
N ASP A 567 4.39 31.42 -11.52
CA ASP A 567 5.78 31.87 -11.37
C ASP A 567 6.82 31.08 -12.16
N SER A 568 6.44 30.57 -13.32
CA SER A 568 7.29 29.74 -14.17
C SER A 568 8.00 30.59 -15.22
N ASP A 569 9.23 30.19 -15.58
CA ASP A 569 9.97 30.79 -16.69
C ASP A 569 9.43 30.37 -18.06
N TYR A 570 8.65 29.28 -18.09
CA TYR A 570 7.94 28.78 -19.26
C TYR A 570 6.51 28.43 -18.91
N ILE A 571 5.59 28.82 -19.77
CA ILE A 571 4.15 28.49 -19.63
C ILE A 571 3.62 27.83 -20.90
N PRO A 572 2.53 27.05 -20.81
CA PRO A 572 1.89 26.49 -21.99
C PRO A 572 1.36 27.55 -22.95
N GLU A 573 1.60 27.34 -24.24
CA GLU A 573 1.06 28.16 -25.33
C GLU A 573 -0.11 27.44 -26.03
N SER A 574 0.02 26.15 -26.26
CA SER A 574 -1.00 25.32 -26.90
C SER A 574 -0.78 23.84 -26.58
N ILE A 575 -1.79 23.04 -26.78
CA ILE A 575 -1.71 21.57 -26.75
C ILE A 575 -1.31 21.10 -28.16
N ILE A 576 -0.27 20.27 -28.24
CA ILE A 576 0.20 19.72 -29.51
C ILE A 576 -0.40 18.34 -29.76
N GLU A 577 -0.40 17.51 -28.73
CA GLU A 577 -0.75 16.10 -28.83
C GLU A 577 -1.27 15.58 -27.49
N THR A 578 -2.23 14.69 -27.56
CA THR A 578 -2.74 13.96 -26.40
C THR A 578 -2.89 12.50 -26.75
N ALA A 579 -2.64 11.62 -25.80
CA ALA A 579 -2.93 10.19 -25.91
C ALA A 579 -3.68 9.71 -24.66
N GLY A 580 -4.56 8.73 -24.84
CA GLY A 580 -5.45 8.25 -23.81
C GLY A 580 -6.74 9.05 -23.68
N LYS A 581 -7.49 8.83 -22.61
CA LYS A 581 -8.73 9.55 -22.34
C LYS A 581 -8.44 10.95 -21.80
N VAL A 582 -8.45 11.92 -22.67
CA VAL A 582 -8.38 13.33 -22.34
C VAL A 582 -9.74 13.96 -22.62
N THR A 583 -10.36 14.57 -21.63
CA THR A 583 -11.63 15.27 -21.82
C THR A 583 -11.40 16.52 -22.66
N SER A 584 -12.14 16.64 -23.73
CA SER A 584 -12.32 17.83 -24.60
C SER A 584 -11.07 18.74 -24.72
N PRO A 585 -10.20 18.51 -25.71
CA PRO A 585 -8.95 19.27 -25.86
C PRO A 585 -9.14 20.79 -25.89
N GLU A 586 -10.29 21.24 -26.34
CA GLU A 586 -10.59 22.66 -26.57
C GLU A 586 -10.75 23.47 -25.27
N ASN A 587 -11.07 22.80 -24.16
CA ASN A 587 -11.28 23.45 -22.86
C ASN A 587 -10.12 23.26 -21.89
N LEU A 588 -9.04 22.61 -22.32
CA LEU A 588 -7.95 22.19 -21.43
C LEU A 588 -6.88 23.27 -21.19
N LEU A 589 -6.91 24.33 -21.98
CA LEU A 589 -5.92 25.41 -21.87
C LEU A 589 -6.62 26.76 -21.75
N THR A 590 -6.56 27.36 -20.58
CA THR A 590 -7.10 28.70 -20.33
C THR A 590 -6.06 29.51 -19.54
N GLU A 591 -5.62 30.62 -20.09
CA GLU A 591 -4.73 31.58 -19.41
C GLU A 591 -3.51 30.95 -18.69
N GLY A 592 -2.84 29.98 -19.37
CA GLY A 592 -1.66 29.30 -18.80
C GLY A 592 -2.00 28.13 -17.85
N ARG A 593 -3.25 27.71 -17.79
CA ARG A 593 -3.69 26.53 -17.05
C ARG A 593 -3.95 25.38 -18.02
N TYR A 594 -3.59 24.20 -17.61
CA TYR A 594 -3.89 22.98 -18.33
C TYR A 594 -4.72 22.04 -17.45
N HIS A 595 -5.80 21.53 -18.01
CA HIS A 595 -6.68 20.58 -17.34
C HIS A 595 -6.71 19.28 -18.12
N SER A 596 -6.47 18.15 -17.46
CA SER A 596 -6.55 16.84 -18.06
C SER A 596 -7.13 15.81 -17.09
N PHE A 597 -7.90 14.88 -17.64
CA PHE A 597 -8.34 13.70 -16.93
C PHE A 597 -7.56 12.50 -17.45
N PHE A 598 -6.86 11.83 -16.56
CA PHE A 598 -6.29 10.54 -16.83
C PHE A 598 -7.25 9.47 -16.27
N GLY A 599 -8.23 9.08 -17.09
CA GLY A 599 -9.32 8.20 -16.70
C GLY A 599 -10.68 8.87 -16.80
N ASP A 600 -11.77 8.17 -16.55
CA ASP A 600 -13.12 8.69 -16.77
C ASP A 600 -13.73 9.45 -15.59
N GLY A 601 -13.02 9.66 -14.51
CA GLY A 601 -13.49 10.48 -13.36
C GLY A 601 -14.79 9.98 -12.71
N GLU A 602 -15.46 9.02 -13.32
CA GLU A 602 -16.64 8.35 -12.81
C GLU A 602 -16.24 7.05 -12.14
N ARG A 603 -16.87 6.74 -11.05
CA ARG A 603 -16.78 5.41 -10.44
C ARG A 603 -17.19 4.40 -11.49
N LEU A 604 -16.28 3.45 -11.73
CA LEU A 604 -16.57 2.34 -12.61
C LEU A 604 -17.81 1.61 -12.15
N THR A 605 -18.73 1.47 -13.07
CA THR A 605 -19.74 0.44 -12.93
C THR A 605 -19.14 -0.88 -13.40
N ILE A 606 -19.36 -1.94 -12.66
CA ILE A 606 -18.86 -3.31 -12.90
C ILE A 606 -19.09 -3.78 -14.32
N GLU A 607 -20.12 -3.30 -14.97
CA GLU A 607 -20.56 -3.78 -16.27
C GLU A 607 -19.70 -3.34 -17.45
N LYS A 608 -18.96 -2.25 -17.33
CA LYS A 608 -18.31 -1.65 -18.49
C LYS A 608 -16.80 -1.69 -18.52
N ASN A 609 -16.16 -1.64 -17.38
CA ASN A 609 -14.70 -1.75 -17.29
C ASN A 609 -14.32 -2.18 -15.90
N LEU A 610 -13.75 -3.32 -15.82
CA LEU A 610 -13.29 -3.83 -14.56
C LEU A 610 -12.12 -3.07 -14.00
N HIS A 611 -11.46 -2.31 -14.83
CA HIS A 611 -10.52 -1.30 -14.38
C HIS A 611 -10.29 -0.26 -15.45
N PRO A 612 -10.23 1.02 -15.10
CA PRO A 612 -9.89 2.08 -16.04
C PRO A 612 -8.44 2.07 -16.49
N PHE A 613 -7.63 1.25 -15.88
CA PHE A 613 -6.22 1.17 -16.17
C PHE A 613 -5.96 0.26 -17.36
N VAL A 614 -6.40 0.72 -18.52
CA VAL A 614 -5.77 0.29 -19.76
C VAL A 614 -4.44 1.04 -19.81
N HIS A 615 -3.33 0.32 -19.80
CA HIS A 615 -1.99 0.88 -19.99
C HIS A 615 -1.80 1.34 -21.44
N GLU A 616 -2.71 2.19 -21.90
CA GLU A 616 -2.40 3.09 -23.00
C GLU A 616 -1.58 4.21 -22.37
N GLU A 617 -0.47 4.57 -23.01
CA GLU A 617 0.29 5.73 -22.58
C GLU A 617 -0.64 6.93 -22.53
N ASN A 618 -0.99 7.39 -21.33
CA ASN A 618 -1.78 8.58 -21.14
C ASN A 618 -0.83 9.75 -21.00
N TYR A 619 -0.82 10.65 -21.95
CA TYR A 619 0.04 11.82 -21.89
C TYR A 619 -0.59 13.03 -22.59
N VAL A 620 -0.03 14.18 -22.27
CA VAL A 620 -0.23 15.43 -23.00
C VAL A 620 1.11 16.03 -23.36
N ILE A 621 1.20 16.59 -24.57
CA ILE A 621 2.34 17.38 -25.01
C ILE A 621 1.89 18.84 -25.18
N LEU A 622 2.51 19.70 -24.41
CA LEU A 622 2.29 21.13 -24.41
C LEU A 622 3.40 21.83 -25.20
N LYS A 623 3.04 22.75 -26.06
CA LYS A 623 3.93 23.76 -26.61
C LYS A 623 4.21 24.78 -25.52
N MET A 624 5.47 25.04 -25.26
CA MET A 624 5.89 25.97 -24.21
C MET A 624 6.38 27.26 -24.82
N LYS A 625 6.13 28.37 -24.13
CA LYS A 625 6.71 29.67 -24.43
C LYS A 625 7.40 30.23 -23.19
N LYS A 626 8.55 30.88 -23.42
CA LYS A 626 9.29 31.58 -22.37
C LYS A 626 8.51 32.80 -21.90
N VAL A 627 8.40 32.98 -20.61
CA VAL A 627 7.82 34.19 -20.01
C VAL A 627 8.91 35.28 -20.11
N ILE A 628 8.61 36.36 -20.82
CA ILE A 628 9.47 37.54 -20.85
C ILE A 628 9.09 38.34 -19.60
N ALA A 629 10.01 38.44 -18.67
CA ALA A 629 9.83 39.32 -17.51
C ALA A 629 9.55 40.76 -18.01
N LYS A 630 8.39 41.29 -17.62
CA LYS A 630 8.04 42.67 -17.88
C LYS A 630 8.85 43.62 -16.98
#